data_51b2189fd4c843963862521b24f1e9ea
#
_entry.id   51b2189fd4c843963862521b24f1e9ea
#
_cell.length_a   1.000
_cell.length_b   1.000
_cell.length_c   1.000
_cell.angle_alpha   90.00
_cell.angle_beta   90.00
_cell.angle_gamma   90.00
#
_symmetry.space_group_name_H-M   'P 1'
#
loop_
_entity.id
_entity.type
_entity.pdbx_description
1 polymer ?
#
loop_
_entity_poly.entity_id
_entity_poly.type
_entity_poly.pdbx_seq_one_letter_code
_entity_poly.pdbx_strand_id
1 'polypeptide(L)'
;VQQGYESYDFQGVFQSIFTCATVDLSSFYFDIRKDVLYCDGDTIERRSARTVLNLLFHRLTTWLAPILVFTMEEVWLERYPDKDSSVHLVDIPNTPSEWRDDKLAKKWSIVRSYRRLVTSALELQRVDKVIGSSLEAAPTVHVQDKDALSVLESVPFKDICITSDIKLTSANPPKDAYRSSEIDGAAVDFKKSVGTKCERCWKILPDVGNFKHPSTCGRCSTALK
;
A
#
# COMPACT_ATOMS: atom_id res chain seq x y z
N VAL A 1 -4.76 21.43 -7.16
CA VAL A 1 -3.82 21.66 -8.26
C VAL A 1 -4.37 22.74 -9.20
N GLN A 2 -5.53 22.53 -9.85
CA GLN A 2 -6.10 23.51 -10.80
C GLN A 2 -6.24 24.92 -10.18
N GLN A 3 -6.90 25.04 -9.02
CA GLN A 3 -7.03 26.31 -8.30
C GLN A 3 -5.69 26.98 -7.99
N GLY A 4 -4.66 26.19 -7.62
CA GLY A 4 -3.35 26.74 -7.36
C GLY A 4 -2.70 27.30 -8.62
N TYR A 5 -2.87 26.66 -9.77
CA TYR A 5 -2.40 27.19 -11.05
C TYR A 5 -3.16 28.47 -11.47
N GLU A 6 -4.48 28.49 -11.30
CA GLU A 6 -5.30 29.69 -11.57
C GLU A 6 -4.92 30.88 -10.70
N SER A 7 -4.50 30.65 -9.46
CA SER A 7 -4.06 31.68 -8.51
C SER A 7 -2.54 31.94 -8.54
N TYR A 8 -1.78 31.29 -9.43
CA TYR A 8 -0.31 31.34 -9.50
C TYR A 8 0.39 30.89 -8.22
N ASP A 9 -0.25 30.04 -7.38
CA ASP A 9 0.35 29.44 -6.19
C ASP A 9 1.08 28.13 -6.55
N PHE A 10 2.17 28.23 -7.29
CA PHE A 10 2.98 27.08 -7.70
C PHE A 10 3.60 26.32 -6.52
N GLN A 11 3.91 27.03 -5.43
CA GLN A 11 4.47 26.40 -4.24
C GLN A 11 3.43 25.51 -3.55
N GLY A 12 2.20 25.98 -3.41
CA GLY A 12 1.11 25.20 -2.83
C GLY A 12 0.75 23.99 -3.71
N VAL A 13 0.77 24.15 -5.04
CA VAL A 13 0.61 23.02 -5.98
C VAL A 13 1.69 21.98 -5.77
N PHE A 14 2.95 22.38 -5.80
CA PHE A 14 4.08 21.46 -5.61
C PHE A 14 4.00 20.74 -4.27
N GLN A 15 3.79 21.48 -3.18
CA GLN A 15 3.71 20.89 -1.84
C GLN A 15 2.57 19.85 -1.72
N SER A 16 1.41 20.15 -2.31
CA SER A 16 0.27 19.23 -2.30
C SER A 16 0.57 17.95 -3.06
N ILE A 17 1.15 18.05 -4.25
CA ILE A 17 1.53 16.89 -5.06
C ILE A 17 2.66 16.10 -4.38
N PHE A 18 3.67 16.78 -3.85
CA PHE A 18 4.79 16.15 -3.15
C PHE A 18 4.34 15.36 -1.93
N THR A 19 3.45 15.93 -1.11
CA THR A 19 2.87 15.23 0.05
C THR A 19 2.08 14.00 -0.38
N CYS A 20 1.21 14.14 -1.37
CA CYS A 20 0.46 13.01 -1.92
C CYS A 20 1.41 11.93 -2.46
N ALA A 21 2.43 12.30 -3.24
CA ALA A 21 3.36 11.36 -3.85
C ALA A 21 4.21 10.60 -2.81
N THR A 22 4.68 11.29 -1.76
CA THR A 22 5.56 10.69 -0.74
C THR A 22 4.77 9.93 0.33
N VAL A 23 3.70 10.50 0.86
CA VAL A 23 2.96 9.94 2.01
C VAL A 23 1.87 8.96 1.55
N ASP A 24 1.04 9.36 0.58
CA ASP A 24 -0.10 8.52 0.20
C ASP A 24 0.26 7.49 -0.86
N LEU A 25 1.09 7.84 -1.83
CA LEU A 25 1.47 6.93 -2.89
C LEU A 25 2.68 6.08 -2.51
N SER A 26 3.84 6.65 -2.29
CA SER A 26 5.09 5.92 -2.06
C SER A 26 5.06 5.10 -0.77
N SER A 27 4.82 5.77 0.37
CA SER A 27 4.88 5.11 1.69
C SER A 27 3.66 4.23 2.00
N PHE A 28 2.59 4.34 1.24
CA PHE A 28 1.38 3.57 1.48
C PHE A 28 0.93 2.79 0.26
N TYR A 29 0.32 3.46 -0.74
CA TYR A 29 -0.36 2.75 -1.83
C TYR A 29 0.57 1.84 -2.64
N PHE A 30 1.71 2.35 -3.09
CA PHE A 30 2.65 1.54 -3.86
C PHE A 30 3.26 0.42 -3.02
N ASP A 31 3.57 0.71 -1.76
CA ASP A 31 4.16 -0.27 -0.86
C ASP A 31 3.25 -1.48 -0.64
N ILE A 32 1.96 -1.26 -0.33
CA ILE A 32 1.00 -2.35 -0.14
C ILE A 32 0.59 -3.06 -1.44
N ARG A 33 0.84 -2.47 -2.62
CA ARG A 33 0.49 -3.04 -3.92
C ARG A 33 1.63 -3.78 -4.62
N LYS A 34 2.85 -3.67 -4.13
CA LYS A 34 4.02 -4.38 -4.71
C LYS A 34 3.77 -5.87 -4.86
N ASP A 35 3.26 -6.51 -3.83
CA ASP A 35 3.02 -7.96 -3.83
C ASP A 35 2.02 -8.37 -4.91
N VAL A 36 0.89 -7.67 -5.03
CA VAL A 36 -0.12 -7.92 -6.07
C VAL A 36 0.45 -7.65 -7.48
N LEU A 37 1.17 -6.56 -7.66
CA LEU A 37 1.71 -6.17 -8.97
C LEU A 37 2.76 -7.15 -9.48
N TYR A 38 3.64 -7.64 -8.60
CA TYR A 38 4.79 -8.48 -8.99
C TYR A 38 4.53 -9.97 -8.84
N CYS A 39 3.67 -10.37 -7.89
CA CYS A 39 3.51 -11.79 -7.56
C CYS A 39 2.19 -12.41 -8.06
N ASP A 40 1.14 -11.64 -8.31
CA ASP A 40 -0.09 -12.20 -8.85
C ASP A 40 -0.01 -12.47 -10.36
N GLY A 41 -0.80 -13.43 -10.80
CA GLY A 41 -1.10 -13.63 -12.21
C GLY A 41 -2.06 -12.57 -12.75
N ASP A 42 -2.90 -12.92 -13.73
CA ASP A 42 -3.93 -12.02 -14.26
C ASP A 42 -5.18 -12.01 -13.36
N THR A 43 -5.07 -11.34 -12.21
CA THR A 43 -6.18 -11.15 -11.26
C THR A 43 -6.85 -9.79 -11.45
N ILE A 44 -8.09 -9.65 -10.93
CA ILE A 44 -8.81 -8.39 -10.97
C ILE A 44 -8.09 -7.33 -10.11
N GLU A 45 -7.52 -7.72 -8.99
CA GLU A 45 -6.75 -6.85 -8.09
C GLU A 45 -5.52 -6.27 -8.80
N ARG A 46 -4.79 -7.11 -9.53
CA ARG A 46 -3.62 -6.65 -10.32
C ARG A 46 -4.04 -5.74 -11.46
N ARG A 47 -5.10 -6.06 -12.19
CA ARG A 47 -5.64 -5.20 -13.26
C ARG A 47 -6.11 -3.86 -12.71
N SER A 48 -6.85 -3.86 -11.60
CA SER A 48 -7.30 -2.63 -10.92
C SER A 48 -6.12 -1.78 -10.46
N ALA A 49 -5.09 -2.38 -9.85
CA ALA A 49 -3.89 -1.65 -9.45
C ALA A 49 -3.17 -1.02 -10.66
N ARG A 50 -3.04 -1.75 -11.76
CA ARG A 50 -2.46 -1.22 -13.02
C ARG A 50 -3.26 -0.07 -13.61
N THR A 51 -4.60 -0.15 -13.56
CA THR A 51 -5.48 0.94 -13.99
C THR A 51 -5.26 2.19 -13.15
N VAL A 52 -5.18 2.06 -11.83
CA VAL A 52 -4.89 3.19 -10.94
C VAL A 52 -3.51 3.78 -11.22
N LEU A 53 -2.47 2.95 -11.41
CA LEU A 53 -1.14 3.42 -11.79
C LEU A 53 -1.16 4.22 -13.10
N ASN A 54 -1.92 3.76 -14.10
CA ASN A 54 -2.07 4.47 -15.37
C ASN A 54 -2.74 5.84 -15.19
N LEU A 55 -3.81 5.91 -14.39
CA LEU A 55 -4.50 7.15 -14.07
C LEU A 55 -3.61 8.13 -13.28
N LEU A 56 -2.80 7.62 -12.36
CA LEU A 56 -1.84 8.41 -11.60
C LEU A 56 -0.71 8.93 -12.49
N PHE A 57 -0.19 8.11 -13.41
CA PHE A 57 0.84 8.53 -14.36
C PHE A 57 0.38 9.76 -15.14
N HIS A 58 -0.78 9.70 -15.79
CA HIS A 58 -1.31 10.81 -16.57
C HIS A 58 -1.50 12.09 -15.73
N ARG A 59 -2.03 11.95 -14.50
CA ARG A 59 -2.27 13.10 -13.63
C ARG A 59 -0.98 13.72 -13.11
N LEU A 60 -0.08 12.90 -12.60
CA LEU A 60 1.17 13.39 -12.03
C LEU A 60 2.05 14.06 -13.08
N THR A 61 2.15 13.47 -14.28
CA THR A 61 2.96 14.05 -15.36
C THR A 61 2.38 15.38 -15.85
N THR A 62 1.07 15.45 -16.10
CA THR A 62 0.43 16.69 -16.55
C THR A 62 0.37 17.75 -15.45
N TRP A 63 0.13 17.37 -14.19
CA TRP A 63 0.11 18.32 -13.07
C TRP A 63 1.48 18.92 -12.76
N LEU A 64 2.55 18.18 -12.96
CA LEU A 64 3.91 18.64 -12.70
C LEU A 64 4.58 19.26 -13.92
N ALA A 65 4.06 19.06 -15.13
CA ALA A 65 4.66 19.59 -16.35
C ALA A 65 4.92 21.11 -16.34
N PRO A 66 4.03 21.97 -15.78
CA PRO A 66 4.32 23.41 -15.72
C PRO A 66 5.46 23.79 -14.74
N ILE A 67 5.84 22.91 -13.82
CA ILE A 67 6.90 23.14 -12.81
C ILE A 67 8.17 22.38 -13.17
N LEU A 68 8.05 21.10 -13.53
CA LEU A 68 9.16 20.21 -13.86
C LEU A 68 9.20 19.95 -15.38
N VAL A 69 9.29 21.02 -16.15
CA VAL A 69 9.09 21.06 -17.61
C VAL A 69 9.84 19.94 -18.35
N PHE A 70 11.15 19.86 -18.20
CA PHE A 70 11.98 18.88 -18.91
C PHE A 70 11.81 17.46 -18.35
N THR A 71 11.75 17.32 -17.03
CA THR A 71 11.61 16.01 -16.40
C THR A 71 10.29 15.34 -16.77
N MET A 72 9.19 16.08 -16.80
CA MET A 72 7.89 15.50 -17.16
C MET A 72 7.79 15.20 -18.66
N GLU A 73 8.47 15.95 -19.50
CA GLU A 73 8.59 15.62 -20.92
C GLU A 73 9.37 14.30 -21.12
N GLU A 74 10.51 14.14 -20.48
CA GLU A 74 11.28 12.89 -20.54
C GLU A 74 10.44 11.69 -20.06
N VAL A 75 9.77 11.82 -18.91
CA VAL A 75 8.90 10.77 -18.36
C VAL A 75 7.74 10.43 -19.29
N TRP A 76 7.19 11.44 -19.98
CA TRP A 76 6.10 11.25 -20.93
C TRP A 76 6.57 10.51 -22.17
N LEU A 77 7.69 10.95 -22.77
CA LEU A 77 8.25 10.39 -23.99
C LEU A 77 8.77 8.95 -23.79
N GLU A 78 9.22 8.58 -22.59
CA GLU A 78 9.58 7.20 -22.27
C GLU A 78 8.38 6.26 -22.43
N ARG A 79 7.18 6.74 -22.19
CA ARG A 79 5.96 5.94 -22.33
C ARG A 79 5.29 6.10 -23.68
N TYR A 80 5.35 7.28 -24.27
CA TYR A 80 4.73 7.64 -25.55
C TYR A 80 5.80 8.20 -26.49
N PRO A 81 6.66 7.34 -27.05
CA PRO A 81 7.82 7.76 -27.83
C PRO A 81 7.45 8.18 -29.26
N ASP A 82 6.29 8.78 -29.47
CA ASP A 82 5.87 9.28 -30.77
C ASP A 82 6.54 10.64 -31.03
N LYS A 83 6.95 10.87 -32.28
CA LYS A 83 7.64 12.08 -32.70
C LYS A 83 6.85 13.36 -32.41
N ASP A 84 5.54 13.30 -32.47
CA ASP A 84 4.65 14.43 -32.25
C ASP A 84 4.01 14.40 -30.84
N SER A 85 4.48 13.52 -29.96
CA SER A 85 3.99 13.42 -28.58
C SER A 85 4.76 14.38 -27.67
N SER A 86 4.03 15.12 -26.82
CA SER A 86 4.59 15.94 -25.76
C SER A 86 3.58 16.07 -24.62
N VAL A 87 4.05 16.01 -23.36
CA VAL A 87 3.19 16.26 -22.19
C VAL A 87 2.63 17.69 -22.20
N HIS A 88 3.32 18.63 -22.83
CA HIS A 88 2.93 20.04 -22.94
C HIS A 88 1.79 20.30 -23.94
N LEU A 89 1.45 19.30 -24.75
CA LEU A 89 0.30 19.33 -25.67
C LEU A 89 -0.93 18.61 -25.10
N VAL A 90 -0.83 18.08 -23.88
CA VAL A 90 -1.89 17.32 -23.23
C VAL A 90 -2.62 18.19 -22.20
N ASP A 91 -3.94 18.23 -22.28
CA ASP A 91 -4.76 18.92 -21.30
C ASP A 91 -4.65 18.25 -19.92
N ILE A 92 -4.69 19.07 -18.87
CA ILE A 92 -4.77 18.57 -17.50
C ILE A 92 -6.10 17.81 -17.33
N PRO A 93 -6.05 16.50 -17.02
CA PRO A 93 -7.26 15.69 -16.97
C PRO A 93 -8.13 16.08 -15.78
N ASN A 94 -9.42 16.24 -16.04
CA ASN A 94 -10.39 16.44 -14.98
C ASN A 94 -10.46 15.22 -14.05
N THR A 95 -10.60 15.46 -12.76
CA THR A 95 -10.87 14.39 -11.78
C THR A 95 -12.37 14.27 -11.56
N PRO A 96 -12.97 13.13 -11.92
CA PRO A 96 -14.40 12.91 -11.75
C PRO A 96 -14.83 13.10 -10.30
N SER A 97 -15.89 13.87 -10.06
CA SER A 97 -16.39 14.16 -8.70
C SER A 97 -16.89 12.89 -7.98
N GLU A 98 -17.38 11.91 -8.74
CA GLU A 98 -17.85 10.61 -8.26
C GLU A 98 -16.74 9.72 -7.67
N TRP A 99 -15.46 10.07 -7.89
CA TRP A 99 -14.35 9.37 -7.24
C TRP A 99 -14.18 9.78 -5.79
N ARG A 100 -14.85 10.84 -5.36
CA ARG A 100 -14.86 11.24 -3.97
C ARG A 100 -15.88 10.41 -3.19
N ASP A 101 -15.39 9.61 -2.26
CA ASP A 101 -16.19 8.78 -1.36
C ASP A 101 -15.74 9.02 0.09
N ASP A 102 -16.49 9.86 0.79
CA ASP A 102 -16.18 10.23 2.17
C ASP A 102 -16.40 9.05 3.16
N LYS A 103 -17.25 8.07 2.82
CA LYS A 103 -17.42 6.85 3.63
C LYS A 103 -16.18 5.95 3.47
N LEU A 104 -15.73 5.78 2.25
CA LEU A 104 -14.51 5.03 1.96
C LEU A 104 -13.29 5.70 2.60
N ALA A 105 -13.20 7.02 2.56
CA ALA A 105 -12.13 7.78 3.21
C ALA A 105 -12.09 7.53 4.72
N LYS A 106 -13.25 7.56 5.41
CA LYS A 106 -13.36 7.23 6.84
C LYS A 106 -12.93 5.78 7.13
N LYS A 107 -13.38 4.82 6.32
CA LYS A 107 -12.95 3.41 6.42
C LYS A 107 -11.42 3.29 6.33
N TRP A 108 -10.82 3.91 5.33
CA TRP A 108 -9.36 3.86 5.14
C TRP A 108 -8.58 4.62 6.21
N SER A 109 -9.15 5.65 6.82
CA SER A 109 -8.54 6.31 7.99
C SER A 109 -8.35 5.33 9.14
N ILE A 110 -9.38 4.53 9.45
CA ILE A 110 -9.30 3.46 10.48
C ILE A 110 -8.22 2.44 10.09
N VAL A 111 -8.27 1.90 8.87
CA VAL A 111 -7.29 0.92 8.39
C VAL A 111 -5.86 1.45 8.50
N ARG A 112 -5.60 2.70 8.10
CA ARG A 112 -4.28 3.33 8.18
C ARG A 112 -3.80 3.52 9.61
N SER A 113 -4.69 3.86 10.55
CA SER A 113 -4.34 4.00 11.97
C SER A 113 -3.92 2.66 12.57
N TYR A 114 -4.67 1.60 12.34
CA TYR A 114 -4.31 0.26 12.81
C TYR A 114 -3.08 -0.30 12.10
N ARG A 115 -2.87 0.00 10.80
CA ARG A 115 -1.61 -0.32 10.13
C ARG A 115 -0.41 0.34 10.83
N ARG A 116 -0.50 1.62 11.21
CA ARG A 116 0.56 2.30 11.97
C ARG A 116 0.84 1.59 13.30
N LEU A 117 -0.20 1.21 14.04
CA LEU A 117 -0.03 0.45 15.28
C LEU A 117 0.76 -0.84 15.05
N VAL A 118 0.41 -1.62 14.02
CA VAL A 118 1.10 -2.87 13.67
C VAL A 118 2.54 -2.58 13.23
N THR A 119 2.75 -1.64 12.32
CA THR A 119 4.10 -1.34 11.81
C THR A 119 5.03 -0.81 12.90
N SER A 120 4.51 -0.01 13.85
CA SER A 120 5.29 0.44 15.01
C SER A 120 5.68 -0.72 15.93
N ALA A 121 4.77 -1.66 16.19
CA ALA A 121 5.08 -2.86 16.97
C ALA A 121 6.16 -3.72 16.29
N LEU A 122 6.08 -3.88 14.97
CA LEU A 122 7.06 -4.66 14.20
C LEU A 122 8.42 -3.95 14.10
N GLU A 123 8.44 -2.62 14.08
CA GLU A 123 9.70 -1.87 14.07
C GLU A 123 10.52 -2.08 15.33
N LEU A 124 9.89 -2.19 16.51
CA LEU A 124 10.59 -2.56 17.73
C LEU A 124 11.28 -3.92 17.59
N GLN A 125 10.57 -4.90 16.99
CA GLN A 125 11.17 -6.23 16.76
C GLN A 125 12.30 -6.23 15.74
N ARG A 126 12.29 -5.27 14.80
CA ARG A 126 13.39 -5.06 13.85
C ARG A 126 14.60 -4.41 14.50
N VAL A 127 14.40 -3.42 15.36
CA VAL A 127 15.45 -2.77 16.14
C VAL A 127 16.16 -3.79 17.03
N ASP A 128 15.38 -4.67 17.69
CA ASP A 128 15.90 -5.75 18.53
C ASP A 128 16.46 -6.93 17.72
N LYS A 129 16.49 -6.84 16.39
CA LYS A 129 16.96 -7.89 15.46
C LYS A 129 16.26 -9.24 15.62
N VAL A 130 15.04 -9.24 16.15
CA VAL A 130 14.19 -10.44 16.25
C VAL A 130 13.69 -10.87 14.87
N ILE A 131 13.39 -9.88 14.00
CA ILE A 131 13.06 -10.06 12.60
C ILE A 131 13.88 -9.13 11.70
N GLY A 132 14.16 -9.55 10.48
CA GLY A 132 14.77 -8.71 9.44
C GLY A 132 13.74 -7.99 8.55
N SER A 133 12.54 -8.57 8.44
CA SER A 133 11.46 -8.06 7.58
C SER A 133 10.09 -8.27 8.26
N SER A 134 9.15 -7.36 7.99
CA SER A 134 7.75 -7.50 8.43
C SER A 134 7.09 -8.79 7.91
N LEU A 135 7.55 -9.31 6.77
CA LEU A 135 7.10 -10.61 6.23
C LEU A 135 7.49 -11.83 7.09
N GLU A 136 8.38 -11.65 8.08
CA GLU A 136 8.69 -12.69 9.06
C GLU A 136 7.70 -12.74 10.23
N ALA A 137 6.73 -11.82 10.25
CA ALA A 137 5.76 -11.70 11.34
C ALA A 137 4.37 -12.23 10.96
N ALA A 138 3.69 -12.77 11.98
CA ALA A 138 2.28 -13.16 11.97
C ALA A 138 1.60 -12.71 13.29
N PRO A 139 1.49 -11.40 13.54
CA PRO A 139 1.03 -10.87 14.81
C PRO A 139 -0.47 -11.13 15.03
N THR A 140 -0.88 -11.14 16.32
CA THR A 140 -2.28 -11.04 16.71
C THR A 140 -2.59 -9.58 17.07
N VAL A 141 -3.59 -9.00 16.40
CA VAL A 141 -4.05 -7.63 16.68
C VAL A 141 -5.34 -7.71 17.48
N HIS A 142 -5.30 -7.14 18.66
CA HIS A 142 -6.43 -7.04 19.59
C HIS A 142 -7.16 -5.72 19.33
N VAL A 143 -8.47 -5.78 19.08
CA VAL A 143 -9.31 -4.64 18.69
C VAL A 143 -10.59 -4.69 19.54
N GLN A 144 -10.71 -3.83 20.55
CA GLN A 144 -11.89 -3.79 21.42
C GLN A 144 -13.08 -3.11 20.75
N ASP A 145 -12.83 -2.15 19.86
CA ASP A 145 -13.85 -1.49 19.06
C ASP A 145 -14.38 -2.45 17.97
N LYS A 146 -15.65 -2.83 18.09
CA LYS A 146 -16.30 -3.77 17.17
C LYS A 146 -16.46 -3.22 15.76
N ASP A 147 -16.68 -1.92 15.62
CA ASP A 147 -16.84 -1.28 14.32
C ASP A 147 -15.47 -1.24 13.60
N ALA A 148 -14.41 -0.88 14.31
CA ALA A 148 -13.05 -0.96 13.78
C ALA A 148 -12.67 -2.41 13.43
N LEU A 149 -12.99 -3.40 14.25
CA LEU A 149 -12.73 -4.81 13.95
C LEU A 149 -13.41 -5.23 12.65
N SER A 150 -14.71 -4.92 12.49
CA SER A 150 -15.46 -5.21 11.27
C SER A 150 -14.85 -4.54 10.02
N VAL A 151 -14.38 -3.30 10.16
CA VAL A 151 -13.66 -2.60 9.09
C VAL A 151 -12.39 -3.31 8.71
N LEU A 152 -11.58 -3.74 9.67
CA LEU A 152 -10.31 -4.45 9.41
C LEU A 152 -10.53 -5.82 8.79
N GLU A 153 -11.56 -6.56 9.21
CA GLU A 153 -11.95 -7.85 8.62
C GLU A 153 -12.46 -7.72 7.17
N SER A 154 -12.98 -6.54 6.81
CA SER A 154 -13.50 -6.28 5.45
C SER A 154 -12.43 -5.96 4.40
N VAL A 155 -11.15 -5.98 4.79
CA VAL A 155 -10.00 -5.70 3.91
C VAL A 155 -8.91 -6.76 4.08
N PRO A 156 -8.02 -6.97 3.11
CA PRO A 156 -6.89 -7.89 3.24
C PRO A 156 -5.81 -7.28 4.18
N PHE A 157 -6.13 -7.17 5.47
CA PHE A 157 -5.34 -6.38 6.42
C PHE A 157 -3.90 -6.90 6.58
N LYS A 158 -3.67 -8.22 6.47
CA LYS A 158 -2.32 -8.79 6.46
C LYS A 158 -1.45 -8.27 5.30
N ASP A 159 -2.04 -8.09 4.12
CA ASP A 159 -1.33 -7.58 2.94
C ASP A 159 -1.09 -6.06 3.07
N ILE A 160 -2.03 -5.35 3.69
CA ILE A 160 -1.89 -3.92 4.01
C ILE A 160 -0.78 -3.70 5.05
N CYS A 161 -0.61 -4.61 6.02
CA CYS A 161 0.49 -4.55 6.99
C CYS A 161 1.80 -5.16 6.47
N ILE A 162 1.79 -5.78 5.29
CA ILE A 162 2.94 -6.45 4.67
C ILE A 162 3.50 -7.52 5.60
N THR A 163 2.62 -8.38 6.14
CA THR A 163 2.96 -9.52 6.99
C THR A 163 2.63 -10.83 6.28
N SER A 164 3.24 -11.92 6.73
CA SER A 164 2.91 -13.25 6.18
C SER A 164 1.53 -13.70 6.59
N ASP A 165 1.15 -13.42 7.84
CA ASP A 165 -0.20 -13.60 8.34
C ASP A 165 -0.54 -12.56 9.40
N ILE A 166 -1.84 -12.42 9.73
CA ILE A 166 -2.32 -11.56 10.81
C ILE A 166 -3.61 -12.14 11.38
N LYS A 167 -3.70 -12.17 12.70
CA LYS A 167 -4.94 -12.59 13.37
C LYS A 167 -5.60 -11.36 13.98
N LEU A 168 -6.86 -11.12 13.66
CA LEU A 168 -7.70 -10.11 14.30
C LEU A 168 -8.54 -10.75 15.41
N THR A 169 -8.70 -10.08 16.54
CA THR A 169 -9.49 -10.59 17.66
C THR A 169 -9.98 -9.48 18.58
N SER A 170 -11.16 -9.67 19.18
CA SER A 170 -11.70 -8.83 20.24
C SER A 170 -11.30 -9.28 21.66
N ALA A 171 -10.54 -10.38 21.79
CA ALA A 171 -10.07 -10.87 23.07
C ALA A 171 -9.15 -9.86 23.77
N ASN A 172 -9.09 -9.90 25.10
CA ASN A 172 -8.18 -9.06 25.86
C ASN A 172 -6.72 -9.35 25.48
N PRO A 173 -5.91 -8.29 25.25
CA PRO A 173 -4.51 -8.45 24.90
C PRO A 173 -3.68 -8.93 26.10
N PRO A 174 -2.60 -9.69 25.88
CA PRO A 174 -1.58 -9.97 26.88
C PRO A 174 -1.02 -8.68 27.51
N LYS A 175 -0.45 -8.79 28.71
CA LYS A 175 0.10 -7.64 29.43
C LYS A 175 1.29 -6.98 28.69
N ASP A 176 2.09 -7.79 28.05
CA ASP A 176 3.29 -7.45 27.29
C ASP A 176 3.03 -7.05 25.83
N ALA A 177 1.76 -7.13 25.37
CA ALA A 177 1.41 -6.67 24.01
C ALA A 177 1.70 -5.18 23.83
N TYR A 178 2.20 -4.83 22.66
CA TYR A 178 2.47 -3.43 22.29
C TYR A 178 1.16 -2.62 22.22
N ARG A 179 1.18 -1.42 22.78
CA ARG A 179 0.08 -0.46 22.77
C ARG A 179 0.58 0.90 22.33
N SER A 180 -0.26 1.64 21.64
CA SER A 180 -0.04 3.04 21.29
C SER A 180 -1.04 3.93 22.03
N SER A 181 -0.63 5.13 22.37
CA SER A 181 -1.52 6.17 22.91
C SER A 181 -2.48 6.74 21.86
N GLU A 182 -2.31 6.41 20.58
CA GLU A 182 -3.15 6.93 19.50
C GLU A 182 -4.47 6.17 19.35
N ILE A 183 -4.55 4.93 19.82
CA ILE A 183 -5.74 4.06 19.66
C ILE A 183 -6.02 3.32 20.95
N ASP A 184 -7.01 3.80 21.70
CA ASP A 184 -7.44 3.13 22.91
C ASP A 184 -8.08 1.76 22.61
N GLY A 185 -7.86 0.80 23.50
CA GLY A 185 -8.42 -0.56 23.34
C GLY A 185 -7.79 -1.39 22.22
N ALA A 186 -6.67 -0.93 21.65
CA ALA A 186 -5.93 -1.69 20.63
C ALA A 186 -4.55 -2.13 21.13
N ALA A 187 -4.13 -3.35 20.74
CA ALA A 187 -2.81 -3.85 21.06
C ALA A 187 -2.33 -4.86 20.00
N VAL A 188 -1.02 -5.03 19.91
CA VAL A 188 -0.37 -5.98 19.00
C VAL A 188 0.47 -6.95 19.81
N ASP A 189 0.12 -8.23 19.73
CA ASP A 189 0.90 -9.35 20.27
C ASP A 189 1.76 -9.89 19.12
N PHE A 190 3.07 -9.66 19.19
CA PHE A 190 4.01 -10.08 18.16
C PHE A 190 4.17 -11.60 18.14
N LYS A 191 4.16 -12.18 16.93
CA LYS A 191 4.50 -13.56 16.66
C LYS A 191 5.31 -13.67 15.38
N LYS A 192 6.30 -14.56 15.38
CA LYS A 192 6.97 -14.94 14.14
C LYS A 192 6.06 -15.82 13.29
N SER A 193 6.17 -15.66 11.99
CA SER A 193 5.52 -16.56 11.03
C SER A 193 6.13 -17.96 11.11
N VAL A 194 5.27 -18.98 10.90
CA VAL A 194 5.65 -20.38 10.87
C VAL A 194 5.57 -20.90 9.43
N GLY A 195 6.60 -21.63 9.00
CA GLY A 195 6.67 -22.19 7.65
C GLY A 195 7.99 -21.91 6.96
N THR A 196 7.98 -22.00 5.63
CA THR A 196 9.14 -21.78 4.77
C THR A 196 8.96 -20.47 3.98
N LYS A 197 10.05 -19.77 3.73
CA LYS A 197 10.06 -18.54 2.93
C LYS A 197 9.79 -18.86 1.46
N CYS A 198 8.77 -18.28 0.90
CA CYS A 198 8.52 -18.29 -0.55
C CYS A 198 9.56 -17.43 -1.28
N GLU A 199 10.33 -17.97 -2.22
CA GLU A 199 11.38 -17.23 -2.93
C GLU A 199 10.85 -16.12 -3.84
N ARG A 200 9.54 -16.16 -4.19
CA ARG A 200 8.95 -15.17 -5.08
C ARG A 200 8.27 -14.02 -4.35
N CYS A 201 7.38 -14.27 -3.37
CA CYS A 201 6.68 -13.22 -2.63
C CYS A 201 7.31 -12.93 -1.25
N TRP A 202 8.27 -13.74 -0.83
CA TRP A 202 9.04 -13.64 0.41
C TRP A 202 8.23 -13.83 1.70
N LYS A 203 6.94 -14.12 1.62
CA LYS A 203 6.13 -14.52 2.77
C LYS A 203 6.61 -15.87 3.32
N ILE A 204 6.55 -16.03 4.62
CA ILE A 204 6.81 -17.31 5.31
C ILE A 204 5.48 -18.02 5.50
N LEU A 205 5.29 -19.13 4.78
CA LEU A 205 4.01 -19.82 4.69
C LEU A 205 4.21 -21.33 4.85
N PRO A 206 3.23 -22.05 5.44
CA PRO A 206 3.32 -23.49 5.65
C PRO A 206 3.15 -24.31 4.37
N ASP A 207 2.63 -23.73 3.31
CA ASP A 207 2.32 -24.40 2.03
C ASP A 207 3.45 -24.35 1.00
N VAL A 208 4.56 -23.66 1.30
CA VAL A 208 5.74 -23.63 0.42
C VAL A 208 6.35 -25.03 0.31
N GLY A 209 6.59 -25.46 -0.91
CA GLY A 209 7.11 -26.80 -1.20
C GLY A 209 6.07 -27.82 -1.66
N ASN A 210 4.78 -27.52 -1.53
CA ASN A 210 3.69 -28.46 -1.81
C ASN A 210 3.13 -28.37 -3.25
N PHE A 211 3.75 -27.59 -4.13
CA PHE A 211 3.23 -27.30 -5.47
C PHE A 211 4.28 -27.55 -6.56
N LYS A 212 3.86 -27.41 -7.81
CA LYS A 212 4.72 -27.61 -9.01
C LYS A 212 6.07 -26.89 -8.92
N HIS A 213 6.11 -25.71 -8.32
CA HIS A 213 7.32 -24.92 -8.09
C HIS A 213 7.69 -25.01 -6.59
N PRO A 214 8.62 -25.90 -6.20
CA PRO A 214 8.83 -26.28 -4.80
C PRO A 214 9.39 -25.16 -3.90
N SER A 215 10.01 -24.12 -4.48
CA SER A 215 10.46 -22.95 -3.70
C SER A 215 9.37 -21.87 -3.51
N THR A 216 8.13 -22.11 -3.96
CA THR A 216 7.07 -21.11 -3.95
C THR A 216 5.83 -21.59 -3.19
N CYS A 217 5.05 -20.62 -2.67
CA CYS A 217 3.72 -20.86 -2.12
C CYS A 217 2.70 -21.15 -3.24
N GLY A 218 1.52 -21.66 -2.89
CA GLY A 218 0.48 -22.04 -3.83
C GLY A 218 0.06 -20.92 -4.77
N ARG A 219 -0.13 -19.69 -4.25
CA ARG A 219 -0.45 -18.50 -5.06
C ARG A 219 0.64 -18.22 -6.10
N CYS A 220 1.89 -18.20 -5.67
CA CYS A 220 3.02 -17.92 -6.56
C CYS A 220 3.23 -19.03 -7.58
N SER A 221 3.08 -20.29 -7.18
CA SER A 221 3.16 -21.45 -8.08
C SER A 221 2.07 -21.40 -9.17
N THR A 222 0.86 -21.02 -8.81
CA THR A 222 -0.25 -20.84 -9.78
C THR A 222 0.02 -19.69 -10.76
N ALA A 223 0.67 -18.62 -10.31
CA ALA A 223 0.99 -17.47 -11.17
C ALA A 223 2.15 -17.74 -12.15
N LEU A 224 2.97 -18.76 -11.91
CA LEU A 224 4.12 -19.13 -12.74
C LEU A 224 3.79 -20.09 -13.89
N LYS A 225 2.53 -20.38 -14.17
CA LYS A 225 2.00 -21.32 -15.18
C LYS A 225 3.01 -22.09 -16.03
#